data_88ab4371b4c5385e4626fc01e136e9a9
#
_entry.id   88ab4371b4c5385e4626fc01e136e9a9
#
_cell.length_a   1.000
_cell.length_b   1.000
_cell.length_c   1.000
_cell.angle_alpha   90.00
_cell.angle_beta   90.00
_cell.angle_gamma   90.00
#
_symmetry.space_group_name_H-M   'P 1'
#
loop_
_entity.id
_entity.type
_entity.pdbx_description
1 polymer ?
#
loop_
_entity_poly.entity_id
_entity_poly.type
_entity_poly.pdbx_seq_one_letter_code
_entity_poly.pdbx_strand_id
1 'polypeptide(L)'
;GTPAQLKMLIDKLHRAGIGAIMDFVPVHFAVDSYGLARYDGTPLYEYPHSAVGESEWGSYNFIHSRREVRCFLQSAANYWLEEFHFDGLRMDAVSRLIYWQGDEQRGINGDTLDFLKGMNRGLKARHPSALLIAEDSTAYPGVTRPVDEGGLGFDYKWDLGWMHDTLEFCQTQPDLRPRDRGKLLWSMHYFANERYLLPLSHDEVVHGKASIVQKMWGADEKDKYAQARTMYLYMFAHPGKKLNFMGNELGQLYEWNEAGTLDGALAERPFHLFFHSLCRTYRDNPALHCDYAPDSFSWAVNRADAPSLIGMVRRGHGETLLALCNFGSDPAVYDGPLGDAPSLLLHTDLVEFGGDTEEGELNTELPLLLPPYSGMLLRIE
;
A
#
# COMPACT_ATOMS: atom_id res chain seq x y z
N GLY A 1 -2.66 17.59 21.61
CA GLY A 1 -1.29 18.06 21.85
C GLY A 1 -1.06 19.50 21.38
N THR A 2 0.14 20.00 21.52
CA THR A 2 0.55 21.32 21.04
C THR A 2 1.39 21.22 19.77
N PRO A 3 1.52 22.30 18.95
CA PRO A 3 2.42 22.31 17.79
C PRO A 3 3.86 21.94 18.16
N ALA A 4 4.36 22.40 19.32
CA ALA A 4 5.69 22.05 19.80
C ALA A 4 5.86 20.55 20.07
N GLN A 5 4.84 19.90 20.61
CA GLN A 5 4.85 18.44 20.83
C GLN A 5 4.84 17.66 19.51
N LEU A 6 4.13 18.14 18.49
CA LEU A 6 4.16 17.52 17.16
C LEU A 6 5.55 17.66 16.53
N LYS A 7 6.17 18.87 16.58
CA LYS A 7 7.55 19.06 16.11
C LYS A 7 8.54 18.15 16.85
N MET A 8 8.36 17.99 18.17
CA MET A 8 9.19 17.06 18.96
C MET A 8 8.97 15.59 18.56
N LEU A 9 7.76 15.19 18.22
CA LEU A 9 7.47 13.83 17.73
C LEU A 9 8.21 13.58 16.42
N ILE A 10 8.13 14.50 15.46
CA ILE A 10 8.82 14.37 14.16
C ILE A 10 10.34 14.32 14.36
N ASP A 11 10.91 15.19 15.22
CA ASP A 11 12.35 15.13 15.56
C ASP A 11 12.76 13.77 16.12
N LYS A 12 11.93 13.15 16.98
CA LYS A 12 12.21 11.81 17.52
C LYS A 12 12.13 10.73 16.44
N LEU A 13 11.18 10.82 15.51
CA LEU A 13 11.08 9.90 14.37
C LEU A 13 12.33 9.99 13.49
N HIS A 14 12.76 11.20 13.15
CA HIS A 14 13.98 11.44 12.36
C HIS A 14 15.23 10.88 13.05
N ARG A 15 15.38 11.07 14.36
CA ARG A 15 16.50 10.47 15.12
C ARG A 15 16.49 8.95 15.14
N ALA A 16 15.30 8.34 14.96
CA ALA A 16 15.14 6.89 14.80
C ALA A 16 15.30 6.42 13.35
N GLY A 17 15.58 7.32 12.39
CA GLY A 17 15.68 7.02 10.97
C GLY A 17 14.33 6.79 10.29
N ILE A 18 13.25 7.31 10.88
CA ILE A 18 11.87 7.18 10.39
C ILE A 18 11.40 8.51 9.83
N GLY A 19 11.00 8.52 8.55
CA GLY A 19 10.35 9.68 7.93
C GLY A 19 8.89 9.81 8.37
N ALA A 20 8.37 11.03 8.35
CA ALA A 20 6.98 11.34 8.67
C ALA A 20 6.26 11.88 7.44
N ILE A 21 5.14 11.29 7.07
CA ILE A 21 4.29 11.72 5.95
C ILE A 21 2.98 12.26 6.52
N MET A 22 2.61 13.48 6.09
CA MET A 22 1.35 14.10 6.49
C MET A 22 0.24 13.67 5.54
N ASP A 23 -0.88 13.24 6.11
CA ASP A 23 -2.11 13.02 5.34
C ASP A 23 -2.76 14.39 5.06
N PHE A 24 -2.81 14.78 3.80
CA PHE A 24 -3.25 16.08 3.33
C PHE A 24 -4.49 15.95 2.43
N VAL A 25 -5.57 16.67 2.77
CA VAL A 25 -6.85 16.57 2.07
C VAL A 25 -7.12 17.86 1.27
N PRO A 26 -6.64 17.97 0.02
CA PRO A 26 -6.87 19.17 -0.80
C PRO A 26 -8.20 19.13 -1.57
N VAL A 27 -8.99 18.08 -1.41
CA VAL A 27 -10.25 17.84 -2.15
C VAL A 27 -11.44 18.53 -1.50
N HIS A 28 -11.62 18.26 -0.21
CA HIS A 28 -12.83 18.66 0.54
C HIS A 28 -12.50 18.96 2.00
N PHE A 29 -13.47 19.52 2.71
CA PHE A 29 -13.34 19.86 4.13
C PHE A 29 -14.66 19.62 4.87
N ALA A 30 -14.55 19.41 6.20
CA ALA A 30 -15.68 19.15 7.07
C ALA A 30 -16.62 20.37 7.17
N VAL A 31 -17.92 20.08 7.27
CA VAL A 31 -18.98 21.10 7.42
C VAL A 31 -19.25 21.33 8.90
N ASP A 32 -18.31 22.00 9.57
CA ASP A 32 -18.39 22.36 10.98
C ASP A 32 -18.80 23.82 11.14
N SER A 33 -19.58 24.14 12.19
CA SER A 33 -20.04 25.49 12.47
C SER A 33 -18.92 26.48 12.79
N TYR A 34 -17.74 25.99 13.15
CA TYR A 34 -16.52 26.75 13.43
C TYR A 34 -15.47 26.64 12.31
N GLY A 35 -15.78 25.90 11.23
CA GLY A 35 -14.87 25.59 10.13
C GLY A 35 -14.96 26.58 8.97
N LEU A 36 -14.54 26.10 7.79
CA LEU A 36 -14.45 26.92 6.57
C LEU A 36 -15.79 27.08 5.83
N ALA A 37 -16.75 26.18 6.10
CA ALA A 37 -18.03 26.17 5.43
C ALA A 37 -18.76 27.50 5.63
N ARG A 38 -19.10 28.20 4.52
CA ARG A 38 -19.76 29.50 4.52
C ARG A 38 -19.10 30.50 5.49
N TYR A 39 -17.80 30.57 5.47
CA TYR A 39 -16.97 31.30 6.44
C TYR A 39 -17.44 32.78 6.66
N ASP A 40 -17.86 33.46 5.60
CA ASP A 40 -18.38 34.85 5.64
C ASP A 40 -19.88 34.88 5.38
N GLY A 41 -20.59 33.75 5.50
CA GLY A 41 -22.00 33.61 5.16
C GLY A 41 -22.29 33.30 3.70
N THR A 42 -21.23 33.26 2.86
CA THR A 42 -21.31 32.86 1.44
C THR A 42 -20.38 31.64 1.16
N PRO A 43 -20.56 30.94 0.03
CA PRO A 43 -19.62 29.90 -0.40
C PRO A 43 -18.27 30.53 -0.80
N LEU A 44 -17.33 30.63 0.18
CA LEU A 44 -16.01 31.23 -0.01
C LEU A 44 -14.98 30.22 -0.47
N TYR A 45 -14.90 29.08 0.21
CA TYR A 45 -13.96 28.00 -0.06
C TYR A 45 -14.56 26.89 -0.92
N GLU A 46 -15.87 26.70 -0.87
CA GLU A 46 -16.63 25.65 -1.53
C GLU A 46 -17.32 26.14 -2.82
N TYR A 47 -17.72 25.18 -3.65
CA TYR A 47 -18.58 25.45 -4.79
C TYR A 47 -20.01 25.85 -4.31
N PRO A 48 -20.66 26.84 -4.95
CA PRO A 48 -21.98 27.33 -4.52
C PRO A 48 -23.13 26.35 -4.84
N HIS A 49 -22.91 25.38 -5.73
CA HIS A 49 -23.93 24.44 -6.17
C HIS A 49 -23.66 23.06 -5.55
N SER A 50 -24.64 22.48 -4.87
CA SER A 50 -24.55 21.19 -4.20
C SER A 50 -24.14 20.04 -5.12
N ALA A 51 -24.57 20.04 -6.37
CA ALA A 51 -24.24 19.00 -7.36
C ALA A 51 -22.72 18.80 -7.59
N VAL A 52 -21.91 19.81 -7.27
CA VAL A 52 -20.43 19.76 -7.36
C VAL A 52 -19.75 20.18 -6.06
N GLY A 53 -20.48 20.84 -5.16
CA GLY A 53 -19.97 21.39 -3.90
C GLY A 53 -20.08 20.43 -2.73
N GLU A 54 -21.01 19.48 -2.76
CA GLU A 54 -21.22 18.51 -1.69
C GLU A 54 -20.66 17.15 -2.09
N SER A 55 -19.97 16.49 -1.17
CA SER A 55 -19.53 15.09 -1.34
C SER A 55 -20.59 14.14 -0.77
N GLU A 56 -20.53 12.86 -1.18
CA GLU A 56 -21.34 11.79 -0.60
C GLU A 56 -21.05 11.52 0.88
N TRP A 57 -19.92 12.04 1.40
CA TRP A 57 -19.53 11.95 2.81
C TRP A 57 -20.02 13.11 3.67
N GLY A 58 -20.81 14.03 3.10
CA GLY A 58 -21.34 15.20 3.81
C GLY A 58 -20.34 16.32 4.02
N SER A 59 -19.22 16.32 3.31
CA SER A 59 -18.21 17.38 3.29
C SER A 59 -18.41 18.33 2.09
N TYR A 60 -17.74 19.47 2.11
CA TYR A 60 -17.77 20.43 0.99
C TYR A 60 -16.48 20.38 0.18
N ASN A 61 -16.59 20.34 -1.16
CA ASN A 61 -15.47 20.35 -2.08
C ASN A 61 -14.90 21.76 -2.25
N PHE A 62 -13.57 21.89 -2.18
CA PHE A 62 -12.89 23.15 -2.44
C PHE A 62 -13.08 23.63 -3.89
N ILE A 63 -13.31 24.94 -4.06
CA ILE A 63 -13.41 25.58 -5.39
C ILE A 63 -12.04 25.98 -5.92
N HIS A 64 -11.37 25.06 -6.62
CA HIS A 64 -9.99 25.23 -7.10
C HIS A 64 -9.83 26.25 -8.25
N SER A 65 -10.90 26.77 -8.83
CA SER A 65 -10.83 27.89 -9.78
C SER A 65 -10.49 29.22 -9.10
N ARG A 66 -10.69 29.35 -7.77
CA ARG A 66 -10.36 30.56 -7.01
C ARG A 66 -8.89 30.59 -6.61
N ARG A 67 -8.22 31.71 -6.90
CA ARG A 67 -6.80 31.91 -6.54
C ARG A 67 -6.56 31.86 -5.04
N GLU A 68 -7.47 32.41 -4.26
CA GLU A 68 -7.41 32.46 -2.81
C GLU A 68 -7.43 31.05 -2.20
N VAL A 69 -8.30 30.17 -2.71
CA VAL A 69 -8.38 28.77 -2.29
C VAL A 69 -7.11 28.01 -2.68
N ARG A 70 -6.62 28.20 -3.92
CA ARG A 70 -5.34 27.62 -4.36
C ARG A 70 -4.19 28.09 -3.47
N CYS A 71 -4.13 29.40 -3.16
CA CYS A 71 -3.09 29.97 -2.30
C CYS A 71 -3.17 29.37 -0.88
N PHE A 72 -4.37 29.27 -0.31
CA PHE A 72 -4.61 28.66 0.99
C PHE A 72 -4.09 27.22 1.03
N LEU A 73 -4.48 26.36 0.09
CA LEU A 73 -4.09 24.95 0.04
C LEU A 73 -2.57 24.77 -0.19
N GLN A 74 -1.97 25.56 -1.11
CA GLN A 74 -0.53 25.53 -1.35
C GLN A 74 0.26 25.99 -0.13
N SER A 75 -0.22 27.03 0.57
CA SER A 75 0.41 27.52 1.78
C SER A 75 0.31 26.51 2.91
N ALA A 76 -0.82 25.84 3.06
CA ALA A 76 -1.02 24.79 4.05
C ALA A 76 -0.07 23.59 3.77
N ALA A 77 0.01 23.12 2.53
CA ALA A 77 0.92 22.05 2.15
C ALA A 77 2.38 22.41 2.42
N ASN A 78 2.82 23.62 2.01
CA ASN A 78 4.16 24.10 2.29
C ASN A 78 4.44 24.25 3.78
N TYR A 79 3.46 24.72 4.57
CA TYR A 79 3.59 24.92 6.02
C TYR A 79 3.95 23.60 6.74
N TRP A 80 3.32 22.49 6.40
CA TRP A 80 3.61 21.21 7.00
C TRP A 80 5.02 20.72 6.67
N LEU A 81 5.49 20.92 5.44
CA LEU A 81 6.85 20.54 5.03
C LEU A 81 7.91 21.50 5.63
N GLU A 82 7.67 22.81 5.60
CA GLU A 82 8.64 23.82 6.01
C GLU A 82 8.77 23.94 7.55
N GLU A 83 7.62 24.05 8.24
CA GLU A 83 7.58 24.37 9.66
C GLU A 83 7.61 23.14 10.56
N PHE A 84 7.07 22.02 10.11
CA PHE A 84 7.03 20.77 10.86
C PHE A 84 8.03 19.73 10.38
N HIS A 85 8.66 19.96 9.23
CA HIS A 85 9.63 19.05 8.62
C HIS A 85 9.06 17.65 8.33
N PHE A 86 7.81 17.58 7.87
CA PHE A 86 7.32 16.34 7.29
C PHE A 86 8.12 15.99 6.03
N ASP A 87 8.38 14.70 5.83
CA ASP A 87 9.16 14.18 4.70
C ASP A 87 8.32 13.99 3.44
N GLY A 88 7.01 14.20 3.54
CA GLY A 88 6.11 14.11 2.40
C GLY A 88 4.65 14.35 2.76
N LEU A 89 3.83 14.33 1.72
CA LEU A 89 2.37 14.46 1.80
C LEU A 89 1.73 13.27 1.08
N ARG A 90 0.76 12.63 1.71
CA ARG A 90 -0.20 11.75 1.02
C ARG A 90 -1.46 12.58 0.76
N MET A 91 -1.85 12.67 -0.51
CA MET A 91 -3.03 13.41 -0.91
C MET A 91 -4.22 12.46 -1.07
N ASP A 92 -5.23 12.74 -0.27
CA ASP A 92 -6.49 11.99 -0.21
C ASP A 92 -7.33 12.21 -1.47
N ALA A 93 -8.03 11.15 -1.91
CA ALA A 93 -9.07 11.15 -2.94
C ALA A 93 -8.70 11.95 -4.21
N VAL A 94 -7.48 11.77 -4.74
CA VAL A 94 -7.00 12.49 -5.93
C VAL A 94 -7.89 12.24 -7.16
N SER A 95 -8.57 11.10 -7.24
CA SER A 95 -9.60 10.82 -8.24
C SER A 95 -10.64 11.94 -8.36
N ARG A 96 -11.05 12.54 -7.22
CA ARG A 96 -12.03 13.63 -7.17
C ARG A 96 -11.43 14.99 -7.56
N LEU A 97 -10.12 15.10 -7.57
CA LEU A 97 -9.42 16.26 -8.12
C LEU A 97 -9.25 16.14 -9.64
N ILE A 98 -9.12 14.91 -10.15
CA ILE A 98 -8.97 14.64 -11.59
C ILE A 98 -10.33 14.78 -12.29
N TYR A 99 -11.33 14.11 -11.79
CA TYR A 99 -12.68 14.07 -12.39
C TYR A 99 -13.71 14.74 -11.48
N TRP A 100 -14.71 15.37 -12.09
CA TRP A 100 -15.82 15.94 -11.34
C TRP A 100 -16.49 14.86 -10.48
N GLN A 101 -16.46 15.05 -9.15
CA GLN A 101 -16.98 14.10 -8.15
C GLN A 101 -16.31 12.70 -8.20
N GLY A 102 -15.10 12.58 -8.76
CA GLY A 102 -14.39 11.31 -8.92
C GLY A 102 -14.96 10.40 -10.02
N ASP A 103 -15.92 10.88 -10.80
CA ASP A 103 -16.60 10.14 -11.84
C ASP A 103 -16.05 10.49 -13.24
N GLU A 104 -15.41 9.54 -13.89
CA GLU A 104 -14.83 9.71 -15.23
C GLU A 104 -15.88 10.15 -16.27
N GLN A 105 -17.16 9.73 -16.10
CA GLN A 105 -18.23 10.08 -17.02
C GLN A 105 -18.61 11.57 -16.93
N ARG A 106 -18.30 12.22 -15.80
CA ARG A 106 -18.51 13.67 -15.63
C ARG A 106 -17.39 14.50 -16.25
N GLY A 107 -16.33 13.87 -16.73
CA GLY A 107 -15.20 14.51 -17.38
C GLY A 107 -14.20 15.13 -16.40
N ILE A 108 -13.10 15.61 -16.98
CA ILE A 108 -11.94 16.14 -16.26
C ILE A 108 -12.25 17.54 -15.70
N ASN A 109 -11.84 17.77 -14.44
CA ASN A 109 -11.82 19.08 -13.82
C ASN A 109 -10.49 19.80 -14.13
N GLY A 110 -10.46 20.56 -15.22
CA GLY A 110 -9.26 21.24 -15.70
C GLY A 110 -8.65 22.23 -14.70
N ASP A 111 -9.48 22.99 -13.98
CA ASP A 111 -9.03 23.94 -12.95
C ASP A 111 -8.28 23.24 -11.82
N THR A 112 -8.75 22.07 -11.43
CA THR A 112 -8.14 21.30 -10.35
C THR A 112 -6.85 20.61 -10.81
N LEU A 113 -6.79 20.11 -12.05
CA LEU A 113 -5.54 19.57 -12.60
C LEU A 113 -4.46 20.65 -12.69
N ASP A 114 -4.79 21.85 -13.12
CA ASP A 114 -3.85 22.99 -13.15
C ASP A 114 -3.37 23.36 -11.75
N PHE A 115 -4.28 23.31 -10.75
CA PHE A 115 -3.93 23.49 -9.36
C PHE A 115 -2.95 22.42 -8.88
N LEU A 116 -3.23 21.12 -9.09
CA LEU A 116 -2.36 20.00 -8.69
C LEU A 116 -0.97 20.12 -9.30
N LYS A 117 -0.89 20.32 -10.61
CA LYS A 117 0.39 20.49 -11.32
C LYS A 117 1.18 21.67 -10.77
N GLY A 118 0.50 22.80 -10.54
CA GLY A 118 1.12 23.99 -9.95
C GLY A 118 1.62 23.77 -8.54
N MET A 119 0.82 23.12 -7.70
CA MET A 119 1.17 22.81 -6.30
C MET A 119 2.34 21.84 -6.23
N ASN A 120 2.27 20.70 -6.94
CA ASN A 120 3.33 19.67 -6.91
C ASN A 120 4.66 20.20 -7.45
N ARG A 121 4.63 20.96 -8.56
CA ARG A 121 5.84 21.65 -9.08
C ARG A 121 6.43 22.60 -8.03
N GLY A 122 5.58 23.43 -7.39
CA GLY A 122 6.03 24.38 -6.37
C GLY A 122 6.60 23.72 -5.12
N LEU A 123 5.97 22.63 -4.66
CA LEU A 123 6.46 21.86 -3.51
C LEU A 123 7.78 21.18 -3.83
N LYS A 124 7.92 20.52 -4.98
CA LYS A 124 9.17 19.89 -5.40
C LYS A 124 10.32 20.88 -5.62
N ALA A 125 10.02 22.09 -6.08
CA ALA A 125 11.03 23.14 -6.23
C ALA A 125 11.58 23.63 -4.89
N ARG A 126 10.74 23.67 -3.85
CA ARG A 126 11.13 24.11 -2.49
C ARG A 126 11.67 22.97 -1.62
N HIS A 127 11.07 21.79 -1.75
CA HIS A 127 11.36 20.58 -0.97
C HIS A 127 11.66 19.41 -1.92
N PRO A 128 12.83 19.37 -2.57
CA PRO A 128 13.13 18.36 -3.59
C PRO A 128 13.07 16.91 -3.08
N SER A 129 13.36 16.71 -1.80
CA SER A 129 13.33 15.38 -1.15
C SER A 129 11.97 14.95 -0.64
N ALA A 130 10.98 15.88 -0.55
CA ALA A 130 9.66 15.54 -0.05
C ALA A 130 8.94 14.57 -0.98
N LEU A 131 8.34 13.52 -0.41
CA LEU A 131 7.53 12.56 -1.16
C LEU A 131 6.11 13.09 -1.33
N LEU A 132 5.60 13.03 -2.56
CA LEU A 132 4.21 13.34 -2.88
C LEU A 132 3.53 12.05 -3.32
N ILE A 133 2.52 11.61 -2.57
CA ILE A 133 1.84 10.34 -2.77
C ILE A 133 0.37 10.60 -3.07
N ALA A 134 -0.15 10.01 -4.14
CA ALA A 134 -1.54 10.12 -4.52
C ALA A 134 -2.33 8.88 -4.08
N GLU A 135 -3.44 9.10 -3.38
CA GLU A 135 -4.51 8.12 -3.35
C GLU A 135 -5.43 8.39 -4.55
N ASP A 136 -5.32 7.54 -5.56
CA ASP A 136 -6.12 7.66 -6.78
C ASP A 136 -6.55 6.27 -7.28
N SER A 137 -7.86 6.09 -7.43
CA SER A 137 -8.50 4.85 -7.88
C SER A 137 -8.72 4.79 -9.40
N THR A 138 -8.37 5.85 -10.14
CA THR A 138 -8.67 5.94 -11.57
C THR A 138 -7.56 5.41 -12.46
N ALA A 139 -7.87 5.19 -13.73
CA ALA A 139 -6.90 4.88 -14.77
C ALA A 139 -6.30 6.14 -15.43
N TYR A 140 -6.44 7.33 -14.83
CA TYR A 140 -5.86 8.55 -15.38
C TYR A 140 -4.35 8.42 -15.54
N PRO A 141 -3.79 8.67 -16.76
CA PRO A 141 -2.40 8.38 -17.04
C PRO A 141 -1.45 9.48 -16.55
N GLY A 142 -0.26 9.08 -16.09
CA GLY A 142 0.83 10.00 -15.77
C GLY A 142 0.63 10.71 -14.41
N VAL A 143 -0.05 10.10 -13.46
CA VAL A 143 -0.16 10.61 -12.08
C VAL A 143 1.24 10.78 -11.48
N THR A 144 2.12 9.81 -11.69
CA THR A 144 3.50 9.82 -11.18
C THR A 144 4.54 10.33 -12.17
N ARG A 145 4.12 10.74 -13.37
CA ARG A 145 5.01 11.38 -14.34
C ARG A 145 5.33 12.82 -13.92
N PRO A 146 6.58 13.30 -14.15
CA PRO A 146 6.94 14.69 -13.88
C PRO A 146 6.00 15.69 -14.57
N VAL A 147 5.76 16.83 -13.92
CA VAL A 147 4.85 17.86 -14.46
C VAL A 147 5.35 18.40 -15.81
N ASP A 148 6.66 18.53 -15.97
CA ASP A 148 7.29 19.04 -17.19
C ASP A 148 7.21 18.04 -18.35
N GLU A 149 6.89 16.78 -18.08
CA GLU A 149 6.58 15.73 -19.04
C GLU A 149 5.07 15.54 -19.25
N GLY A 150 4.26 16.45 -18.71
CA GLY A 150 2.81 16.45 -18.86
C GLY A 150 2.04 15.70 -17.75
N GLY A 151 2.73 15.08 -16.78
CA GLY A 151 2.13 14.36 -15.66
C GLY A 151 1.65 15.26 -14.54
N LEU A 152 1.21 14.64 -13.43
CA LEU A 152 0.73 15.35 -12.23
C LEU A 152 1.84 15.61 -11.20
N GLY A 153 2.99 14.93 -11.30
CA GLY A 153 4.19 15.17 -10.49
C GLY A 153 4.16 14.54 -9.10
N PHE A 154 3.39 13.48 -8.89
CA PHE A 154 3.50 12.66 -7.70
C PHE A 154 4.70 11.70 -7.81
N ASP A 155 5.26 11.30 -6.67
CA ASP A 155 6.32 10.30 -6.61
C ASP A 155 5.77 8.88 -6.65
N TYR A 156 4.61 8.67 -6.01
CA TYR A 156 3.91 7.38 -5.94
C TYR A 156 2.40 7.56 -6.02
N LYS A 157 1.76 6.49 -6.48
CA LYS A 157 0.30 6.33 -6.50
C LYS A 157 -0.07 5.04 -5.77
N TRP A 158 -1.16 5.03 -5.00
CA TRP A 158 -1.69 3.79 -4.43
C TRP A 158 -2.18 2.86 -5.53
N ASP A 159 -1.81 1.59 -5.46
CA ASP A 159 -2.32 0.53 -6.34
C ASP A 159 -3.57 -0.11 -5.73
N LEU A 160 -4.70 0.58 -5.84
CA LEU A 160 -5.98 0.09 -5.34
C LEU A 160 -6.47 -1.14 -6.14
N GLY A 161 -6.08 -1.27 -7.41
CA GLY A 161 -6.35 -2.45 -8.22
C GLY A 161 -5.69 -3.69 -7.64
N TRP A 162 -4.39 -3.63 -7.35
CA TRP A 162 -3.66 -4.71 -6.68
C TRP A 162 -4.30 -5.09 -5.34
N MET A 163 -4.67 -4.09 -4.55
CA MET A 163 -5.27 -4.29 -3.23
C MET A 163 -6.60 -5.04 -3.33
N HIS A 164 -7.52 -4.56 -4.16
CA HIS A 164 -8.82 -5.20 -4.34
C HIS A 164 -8.68 -6.64 -4.86
N ASP A 165 -7.89 -6.83 -5.92
CA ASP A 165 -7.67 -8.14 -6.54
C ASP A 165 -7.05 -9.14 -5.55
N THR A 166 -6.04 -8.70 -4.78
CA THR A 166 -5.36 -9.55 -3.80
C THR A 166 -6.29 -9.95 -2.65
N LEU A 167 -7.05 -9.01 -2.09
CA LEU A 167 -7.96 -9.31 -0.98
C LEU A 167 -9.13 -10.17 -1.44
N GLU A 168 -9.70 -9.90 -2.60
CA GLU A 168 -10.78 -10.73 -3.18
C GLU A 168 -10.31 -12.16 -3.45
N PHE A 169 -9.07 -12.31 -3.98
CA PHE A 169 -8.47 -13.63 -4.16
C PHE A 169 -8.31 -14.38 -2.81
N CYS A 170 -7.83 -13.71 -1.76
CA CYS A 170 -7.67 -14.32 -0.43
C CYS A 170 -9.00 -14.70 0.21
N GLN A 171 -10.09 -14.00 -0.10
CA GLN A 171 -11.45 -14.32 0.35
C GLN A 171 -12.08 -15.48 -0.43
N THR A 172 -11.53 -15.82 -1.60
CA THR A 172 -12.02 -16.92 -2.43
C THR A 172 -11.69 -18.27 -1.81
N GLN A 173 -12.66 -19.22 -1.88
CA GLN A 173 -12.44 -20.61 -1.48
C GLN A 173 -11.23 -21.21 -2.21
N PRO A 174 -10.33 -21.93 -1.54
CA PRO A 174 -9.07 -22.42 -2.12
C PRO A 174 -9.23 -23.22 -3.41
N ASP A 175 -10.26 -24.08 -3.50
CA ASP A 175 -10.56 -24.87 -4.69
C ASP A 175 -10.97 -24.03 -5.91
N LEU A 176 -11.43 -22.80 -5.69
CA LEU A 176 -11.82 -21.86 -6.74
C LEU A 176 -10.68 -20.90 -7.13
N ARG A 177 -9.66 -20.74 -6.28
CA ARG A 177 -8.50 -19.85 -6.53
C ARG A 177 -7.78 -20.11 -7.86
N PRO A 178 -7.68 -21.36 -8.37
CA PRO A 178 -7.11 -21.59 -9.70
C PRO A 178 -7.77 -20.80 -10.81
N ARG A 179 -9.08 -20.53 -10.73
CA ARG A 179 -9.84 -19.74 -11.71
C ARG A 179 -9.58 -18.24 -11.57
N ASP A 180 -9.34 -17.80 -10.32
CA ASP A 180 -9.15 -16.40 -9.96
C ASP A 180 -7.67 -15.98 -9.88
N ARG A 181 -6.77 -16.90 -10.22
CA ARG A 181 -5.32 -16.67 -10.19
C ARG A 181 -4.87 -15.39 -10.91
N GLY A 182 -5.58 -15.03 -11.98
CA GLY A 182 -5.33 -13.80 -12.72
C GLY A 182 -5.29 -12.54 -11.85
N LYS A 183 -6.05 -12.52 -10.75
CA LYS A 183 -6.07 -11.40 -9.80
C LYS A 183 -4.70 -11.12 -9.18
N LEU A 184 -3.92 -12.16 -8.89
CA LEU A 184 -2.55 -11.98 -8.37
C LEU A 184 -1.53 -11.59 -9.44
N LEU A 185 -1.86 -11.75 -10.72
CA LEU A 185 -0.93 -11.51 -11.83
C LEU A 185 -1.22 -10.19 -12.56
N TRP A 186 -2.47 -9.70 -12.47
CA TRP A 186 -2.96 -8.61 -13.31
C TRP A 186 -2.24 -7.29 -13.10
N SER A 187 -1.87 -6.96 -11.86
CA SER A 187 -1.15 -5.73 -11.52
C SER A 187 0.13 -5.53 -12.33
N MET A 188 0.84 -6.62 -12.66
CA MET A 188 2.08 -6.54 -13.44
C MET A 188 1.86 -6.16 -14.92
N HIS A 189 0.62 -6.22 -15.44
CA HIS A 189 0.31 -5.76 -16.80
C HIS A 189 0.33 -4.24 -16.93
N TYR A 190 0.02 -3.52 -15.85
CA TYR A 190 0.02 -2.05 -15.83
C TYR A 190 1.09 -1.44 -14.92
N PHE A 191 1.86 -2.26 -14.20
CA PHE A 191 2.84 -1.80 -13.21
C PHE A 191 3.85 -0.77 -13.77
N ALA A 192 4.23 -0.90 -15.04
CA ALA A 192 5.16 0.03 -15.69
C ALA A 192 4.56 1.42 -15.99
N ASN A 193 3.24 1.59 -15.88
CA ASN A 193 2.58 2.85 -16.24
C ASN A 193 2.77 3.94 -15.19
N GLU A 194 2.89 3.56 -13.92
CA GLU A 194 3.00 4.47 -12.79
C GLU A 194 4.00 3.92 -11.75
N ARG A 195 4.37 4.73 -10.78
CA ARG A 195 5.12 4.27 -9.60
C ARG A 195 4.16 3.95 -8.49
N TYR A 196 4.05 2.66 -8.18
CA TYR A 196 3.02 2.17 -7.28
C TYR A 196 3.50 1.95 -5.85
N LEU A 197 2.54 2.17 -4.94
CA LEU A 197 2.59 1.79 -3.53
C LEU A 197 1.42 0.84 -3.29
N LEU A 198 1.70 -0.35 -2.73
CA LEU A 198 0.73 -1.40 -2.46
C LEU A 198 0.05 -1.12 -1.11
N PRO A 199 -1.22 -0.68 -1.08
CA PRO A 199 -1.87 -0.29 0.17
C PRO A 199 -2.62 -1.45 0.81
N LEU A 200 -2.43 -1.63 2.12
CA LEU A 200 -3.40 -2.20 3.05
C LEU A 200 -3.68 -1.11 4.07
N SER A 201 -4.58 -0.19 3.73
CA SER A 201 -4.85 1.02 4.49
C SER A 201 -5.92 0.84 5.57
N HIS A 202 -6.30 1.95 6.22
CA HIS A 202 -7.41 1.96 7.16
C HIS A 202 -8.73 1.57 6.52
N ASP A 203 -8.94 1.94 5.25
CA ASP A 203 -10.19 1.67 4.54
C ASP A 203 -10.52 0.18 4.43
N GLU A 204 -9.51 -0.68 4.44
CA GLU A 204 -9.72 -2.13 4.35
C GLU A 204 -10.13 -2.75 5.67
N VAL A 205 -10.00 -2.05 6.81
CA VAL A 205 -10.14 -2.65 8.16
C VAL A 205 -11.11 -1.93 9.08
N VAL A 206 -11.99 -1.10 8.52
CA VAL A 206 -13.02 -0.33 9.24
C VAL A 206 -14.41 -0.53 8.61
N HIS A 207 -15.45 -0.09 9.31
CA HIS A 207 -16.83 0.01 8.81
C HIS A 207 -17.45 -1.31 8.32
N GLY A 208 -17.26 -2.40 9.05
CA GLY A 208 -17.84 -3.72 8.74
C GLY A 208 -17.07 -4.50 7.68
N LYS A 209 -15.81 -4.10 7.38
CA LYS A 209 -14.99 -4.76 6.37
C LYS A 209 -14.11 -5.91 6.89
N ALA A 210 -14.10 -6.16 8.20
CA ALA A 210 -13.24 -7.11 8.92
C ALA A 210 -11.74 -6.75 8.91
N SER A 211 -10.94 -7.33 9.84
CA SER A 211 -9.48 -7.18 9.81
C SER A 211 -8.85 -7.96 8.66
N ILE A 212 -7.57 -7.70 8.35
CA ILE A 212 -6.86 -8.40 7.26
C ILE A 212 -6.86 -9.92 7.49
N VAL A 213 -6.58 -10.38 8.71
CA VAL A 213 -6.59 -11.82 9.02
C VAL A 213 -8.00 -12.41 8.90
N GLN A 214 -9.02 -11.68 9.34
CA GLN A 214 -10.41 -12.15 9.23
C GLN A 214 -10.91 -12.29 7.79
N LYS A 215 -10.35 -11.50 6.85
CA LYS A 215 -10.69 -11.60 5.42
C LYS A 215 -10.20 -12.89 4.79
N MET A 216 -9.23 -13.57 5.38
CA MET A 216 -8.75 -14.85 4.84
C MET A 216 -9.87 -15.89 4.86
N TRP A 217 -9.89 -16.77 3.85
CA TRP A 217 -10.93 -17.79 3.70
C TRP A 217 -10.96 -18.77 4.88
N GLY A 218 -12.17 -19.24 5.20
CA GLY A 218 -12.40 -20.30 6.17
C GLY A 218 -12.77 -19.80 7.57
N ALA A 219 -13.08 -20.74 8.46
CA ALA A 219 -13.45 -20.49 9.84
C ALA A 219 -12.32 -20.75 10.84
N ASP A 220 -11.35 -21.57 10.46
CA ASP A 220 -10.21 -21.91 11.31
C ASP A 220 -9.22 -20.75 11.38
N GLU A 221 -8.90 -20.31 12.61
CA GLU A 221 -7.99 -19.19 12.82
C GLU A 221 -6.55 -19.53 12.39
N LYS A 222 -6.10 -20.78 12.58
CA LYS A 222 -4.76 -21.22 12.19
C LYS A 222 -4.58 -21.09 10.68
N ASP A 223 -5.57 -21.55 9.90
CA ASP A 223 -5.55 -21.44 8.44
C ASP A 223 -5.60 -19.97 7.99
N LYS A 224 -6.38 -19.13 8.68
CA LYS A 224 -6.43 -17.69 8.40
C LYS A 224 -5.07 -17.03 8.61
N TYR A 225 -4.39 -17.33 9.70
CA TYR A 225 -3.05 -16.81 9.96
C TYR A 225 -2.03 -17.33 8.94
N ALA A 226 -2.09 -18.61 8.55
CA ALA A 226 -1.22 -19.16 7.51
C ALA A 226 -1.41 -18.46 6.17
N GLN A 227 -2.66 -18.26 5.74
CA GLN A 227 -2.99 -17.53 4.52
C GLN A 227 -2.54 -16.06 4.59
N ALA A 228 -2.72 -15.39 5.72
CA ALA A 228 -2.27 -14.02 5.91
C ALA A 228 -0.74 -13.91 5.83
N ARG A 229 0.01 -14.82 6.46
CA ARG A 229 1.49 -14.86 6.33
C ARG A 229 1.93 -15.03 4.88
N THR A 230 1.28 -15.91 4.14
CA THR A 230 1.58 -16.14 2.72
C THR A 230 1.24 -14.92 1.85
N MET A 231 0.10 -14.28 2.10
CA MET A 231 -0.29 -13.03 1.42
C MET A 231 0.71 -11.91 1.70
N TYR A 232 1.19 -11.75 2.94
CA TYR A 232 2.18 -10.73 3.26
C TYR A 232 3.54 -11.02 2.61
N LEU A 233 3.96 -12.28 2.54
CA LEU A 233 5.17 -12.64 1.77
C LEU A 233 4.99 -12.26 0.28
N TYR A 234 3.84 -12.59 -0.32
CA TYR A 234 3.51 -12.19 -1.68
C TYR A 234 3.58 -10.66 -1.85
N MET A 235 2.93 -9.89 -0.96
CA MET A 235 2.97 -8.43 -0.97
C MET A 235 4.41 -7.90 -0.93
N PHE A 236 5.24 -8.42 -0.02
CA PHE A 236 6.60 -7.92 0.17
C PHE A 236 7.56 -8.32 -0.96
N ALA A 237 7.30 -9.45 -1.62
CA ALA A 237 8.04 -9.87 -2.80
C ALA A 237 7.56 -9.20 -4.10
N HIS A 238 6.28 -8.79 -4.20
CA HIS A 238 5.74 -8.08 -5.34
C HIS A 238 6.43 -6.70 -5.51
N PRO A 239 6.71 -6.24 -6.75
CA PRO A 239 7.22 -4.88 -6.96
C PRO A 239 6.25 -3.80 -6.44
N GLY A 240 6.79 -2.64 -6.07
CA GLY A 240 6.06 -1.52 -5.47
C GLY A 240 6.37 -1.33 -3.98
N LYS A 241 6.20 -0.11 -3.47
CA LYS A 241 6.41 0.20 -2.05
C LYS A 241 5.27 -0.36 -1.20
N LYS A 242 5.51 -0.59 0.08
CA LYS A 242 4.55 -1.25 0.99
C LYS A 242 3.89 -0.21 1.89
N LEU A 243 2.57 -0.26 2.01
CA LEU A 243 1.82 0.47 3.01
C LEU A 243 1.00 -0.52 3.83
N ASN A 244 1.22 -0.53 5.12
CA ASN A 244 0.48 -1.37 6.06
C ASN A 244 -0.07 -0.51 7.20
N PHE A 245 -1.38 -0.53 7.40
CA PHE A 245 -2.03 0.26 8.44
C PHE A 245 -1.76 -0.33 9.82
N MET A 246 -1.66 0.54 10.83
CA MET A 246 -1.40 0.15 12.22
C MET A 246 -2.38 -0.91 12.73
N GLY A 247 -1.85 -1.94 13.41
CA GLY A 247 -2.63 -3.07 13.91
C GLY A 247 -2.68 -4.27 12.97
N ASN A 248 -2.50 -4.09 11.68
CA ASN A 248 -2.42 -5.19 10.73
C ASN A 248 -1.22 -6.11 11.02
N GLU A 249 -0.08 -5.52 11.42
CA GLU A 249 1.14 -6.22 11.82
C GLU A 249 0.98 -7.06 13.09
N LEU A 250 -0.01 -6.74 13.91
CA LEU A 250 -0.33 -7.50 15.12
C LEU A 250 -1.19 -8.74 14.83
N GLY A 251 -1.77 -8.81 13.64
CA GLY A 251 -2.67 -9.91 13.28
C GLY A 251 -3.96 -9.92 14.08
N GLN A 252 -4.50 -8.75 14.43
CA GLN A 252 -5.74 -8.66 15.20
C GLN A 252 -6.93 -9.27 14.44
N LEU A 253 -7.85 -9.89 15.20
CA LEU A 253 -9.07 -10.53 14.69
C LEU A 253 -10.32 -9.64 14.78
N TYR A 254 -10.15 -8.36 15.04
CA TYR A 254 -11.24 -7.38 15.09
C TYR A 254 -10.85 -6.16 14.25
N GLU A 255 -11.86 -5.43 13.81
CA GLU A 255 -11.65 -4.19 13.06
C GLU A 255 -10.92 -3.14 13.90
N TRP A 256 -10.17 -2.31 13.21
CA TRP A 256 -9.60 -1.12 13.84
C TRP A 256 -10.71 -0.17 14.30
N ASN A 257 -10.54 0.38 15.50
CA ASN A 257 -11.51 1.30 16.11
C ASN A 257 -10.79 2.56 16.60
N GLU A 258 -11.19 3.71 16.07
CA GLU A 258 -10.63 5.01 16.43
C GLU A 258 -10.84 5.40 17.91
N ALA A 259 -11.91 4.89 18.54
CA ALA A 259 -12.20 5.11 19.96
C ALA A 259 -11.47 4.15 20.90
N GLY A 260 -10.74 3.16 20.36
CA GLY A 260 -10.03 2.13 21.08
C GLY A 260 -8.51 2.33 21.11
N THR A 261 -7.82 1.36 21.69
CA THR A 261 -6.37 1.21 21.66
C THR A 261 -6.02 -0.16 21.07
N LEU A 262 -4.86 -0.24 20.39
CA LEU A 262 -4.35 -1.53 19.94
C LEU A 262 -4.00 -2.40 21.13
N ASP A 263 -4.29 -3.71 21.03
CA ASP A 263 -3.93 -4.68 22.06
C ASP A 263 -2.43 -4.99 22.02
N GLY A 264 -1.67 -4.39 22.94
CA GLY A 264 -0.23 -4.58 23.04
C GLY A 264 0.20 -6.04 23.31
N ALA A 265 -0.68 -6.88 23.88
CA ALA A 265 -0.38 -8.30 24.10
C ALA A 265 -0.25 -9.09 22.78
N LEU A 266 -0.80 -8.58 21.68
CA LEU A 266 -0.64 -9.19 20.37
C LEU A 266 0.80 -9.08 19.82
N ALA A 267 1.61 -8.14 20.33
CA ALA A 267 3.00 -7.98 19.92
C ALA A 267 3.91 -9.17 20.35
N GLU A 268 3.47 -9.99 21.29
CA GLU A 268 4.18 -11.20 21.71
C GLU A 268 3.71 -12.47 20.96
N ARG A 269 2.72 -12.33 20.07
CA ARG A 269 2.18 -13.47 19.31
C ARG A 269 3.02 -13.84 18.10
N PRO A 270 2.97 -15.12 17.69
CA PRO A 270 3.73 -15.64 16.54
C PRO A 270 3.55 -14.86 15.25
N PHE A 271 2.35 -14.35 14.97
CA PHE A 271 2.10 -13.55 13.75
C PHE A 271 2.89 -12.25 13.73
N HIS A 272 3.00 -11.55 14.85
CA HIS A 272 3.82 -10.33 14.93
C HIS A 272 5.32 -10.63 14.80
N LEU A 273 5.79 -11.75 15.36
CA LEU A 273 7.17 -12.23 15.16
C LEU A 273 7.45 -12.48 13.68
N PHE A 274 6.52 -13.14 12.97
CA PHE A 274 6.60 -13.30 11.52
C PHE A 274 6.69 -11.95 10.81
N PHE A 275 5.79 -11.02 11.13
CA PHE A 275 5.75 -9.71 10.47
C PHE A 275 7.04 -8.91 10.71
N HIS A 276 7.57 -8.95 11.93
CA HIS A 276 8.87 -8.36 12.26
C HIS A 276 10.01 -8.98 11.42
N SER A 277 10.05 -10.31 11.30
CA SER A 277 11.04 -11.02 10.50
C SER A 277 10.93 -10.70 9.01
N LEU A 278 9.69 -10.61 8.50
CA LEU A 278 9.41 -10.20 7.12
C LEU A 278 9.89 -8.76 6.83
N CYS A 279 9.61 -7.82 7.72
CA CYS A 279 10.07 -6.43 7.58
C CYS A 279 11.60 -6.34 7.61
N ARG A 280 12.26 -7.10 8.49
CA ARG A 280 13.71 -7.18 8.55
C ARG A 280 14.28 -7.76 7.26
N THR A 281 13.75 -8.89 6.80
CA THR A 281 14.15 -9.52 5.54
C THR A 281 13.95 -8.57 4.35
N TYR A 282 12.85 -7.85 4.27
CA TYR A 282 12.62 -6.84 3.24
C TYR A 282 13.69 -5.74 3.27
N ARG A 283 13.97 -5.18 4.44
CA ARG A 283 14.96 -4.10 4.61
C ARG A 283 16.37 -4.55 4.26
N ASP A 284 16.75 -5.76 4.66
CA ASP A 284 18.12 -6.27 4.59
C ASP A 284 18.45 -6.87 3.20
N ASN A 285 17.45 -6.99 2.28
CA ASN A 285 17.64 -7.53 0.93
C ASN A 285 17.26 -6.49 -0.15
N PRO A 286 18.24 -5.71 -0.64
CA PRO A 286 18.00 -4.59 -1.56
C PRO A 286 17.33 -4.96 -2.88
N ALA A 287 17.44 -6.22 -3.35
CA ALA A 287 16.73 -6.69 -4.55
C ALA A 287 15.21 -6.49 -4.45
N LEU A 288 14.63 -6.57 -3.23
CA LEU A 288 13.21 -6.31 -2.99
C LEU A 288 12.81 -4.84 -3.16
N HIS A 289 13.79 -3.93 -3.17
CA HIS A 289 13.58 -2.49 -3.36
C HIS A 289 13.72 -2.03 -4.82
N CYS A 290 14.25 -2.90 -5.70
CA CYS A 290 14.44 -2.62 -7.12
C CYS A 290 13.14 -2.86 -7.88
N ASP A 291 12.22 -1.88 -7.87
CA ASP A 291 10.89 -2.08 -8.45
C ASP A 291 10.83 -1.79 -9.95
N TYR A 292 11.60 -0.80 -10.45
CA TYR A 292 11.48 -0.26 -11.80
C TYR A 292 12.75 -0.42 -12.64
N ALA A 293 13.78 -1.06 -12.12
CA ALA A 293 14.96 -1.35 -12.89
C ALA A 293 14.68 -2.43 -13.96
N PRO A 294 15.28 -2.36 -15.14
CA PRO A 294 15.19 -3.44 -16.12
C PRO A 294 15.56 -4.78 -15.50
N ASP A 295 14.79 -5.82 -15.84
CA ASP A 295 14.99 -7.19 -15.36
C ASP A 295 14.93 -7.41 -13.83
N SER A 296 14.50 -6.39 -13.06
CA SER A 296 14.38 -6.50 -11.60
C SER A 296 13.31 -7.49 -11.15
N PHE A 297 12.37 -7.82 -12.03
CA PHE A 297 11.27 -8.73 -11.76
C PHE A 297 11.05 -9.72 -12.90
N SER A 298 10.75 -10.98 -12.56
CA SER A 298 10.17 -11.96 -13.47
C SER A 298 9.34 -12.99 -12.71
N TRP A 299 8.36 -13.58 -13.38
CA TRP A 299 7.64 -14.70 -12.82
C TRP A 299 8.50 -15.97 -12.90
N ALA A 300 8.68 -16.66 -11.76
CA ALA A 300 9.25 -18.01 -11.70
C ALA A 300 8.16 -19.06 -11.93
N VAL A 301 6.98 -18.86 -11.33
CA VAL A 301 5.81 -19.74 -11.50
C VAL A 301 4.57 -18.88 -11.68
N ASN A 302 3.98 -18.97 -12.87
CA ASN A 302 2.68 -18.36 -13.19
C ASN A 302 1.85 -19.26 -14.13
N ARG A 303 2.14 -20.56 -14.18
CA ARG A 303 1.57 -21.53 -15.12
C ARG A 303 0.31 -22.19 -14.58
N ALA A 304 -0.57 -22.60 -15.49
CA ALA A 304 -1.84 -23.24 -15.15
C ALA A 304 -1.67 -24.65 -14.53
N ASP A 305 -0.55 -25.32 -14.79
CA ASP A 305 -0.23 -26.65 -14.24
C ASP A 305 0.24 -26.60 -12.77
N ALA A 306 0.52 -25.42 -12.24
CA ALA A 306 0.81 -25.20 -10.82
C ALA A 306 -0.16 -24.13 -10.27
N PRO A 307 -1.47 -24.43 -10.20
CA PRO A 307 -2.51 -23.41 -10.06
C PRO A 307 -2.54 -22.69 -8.72
N SER A 308 -2.05 -23.31 -7.65
CA SER A 308 -1.98 -22.70 -6.30
C SER A 308 -0.63 -22.03 -6.01
N LEU A 309 0.40 -22.31 -6.82
CA LEU A 309 1.75 -21.81 -6.60
C LEU A 309 2.00 -20.54 -7.44
N ILE A 310 2.43 -19.48 -6.79
CA ILE A 310 2.94 -18.25 -7.40
C ILE A 310 4.42 -18.13 -7.07
N GLY A 311 5.27 -17.95 -8.08
CA GLY A 311 6.70 -17.76 -7.90
C GLY A 311 7.17 -16.45 -8.54
N MET A 312 7.95 -15.68 -7.81
CA MET A 312 8.49 -14.38 -8.23
C MET A 312 10.01 -14.38 -8.06
N VAL A 313 10.70 -13.89 -9.06
CA VAL A 313 12.15 -13.60 -8.97
C VAL A 313 12.34 -12.10 -8.87
N ARG A 314 13.12 -11.67 -7.87
CA ARG A 314 13.53 -10.29 -7.67
C ARG A 314 15.03 -10.18 -7.84
N ARG A 315 15.49 -9.18 -8.62
CA ARG A 315 16.90 -8.96 -8.90
C ARG A 315 17.29 -7.50 -8.66
N GLY A 316 18.44 -7.31 -8.07
CA GLY A 316 19.01 -5.98 -7.85
C GLY A 316 20.19 -6.01 -6.91
N HIS A 317 21.08 -5.04 -7.05
CA HIS A 317 22.27 -4.88 -6.20
C HIS A 317 23.17 -6.12 -6.08
N GLY A 318 23.20 -6.98 -7.10
CA GLY A 318 23.99 -8.20 -7.10
C GLY A 318 23.33 -9.37 -6.37
N GLU A 319 22.05 -9.27 -6.03
CA GLU A 319 21.24 -10.34 -5.44
C GLU A 319 20.19 -10.84 -6.43
N THR A 320 19.92 -12.13 -6.38
CA THR A 320 18.75 -12.76 -7.00
C THR A 320 17.96 -13.51 -5.94
N LEU A 321 16.71 -13.13 -5.76
CA LEU A 321 15.80 -13.73 -4.78
C LEU A 321 14.65 -14.44 -5.48
N LEU A 322 14.26 -15.59 -4.93
CA LEU A 322 13.10 -16.37 -5.35
C LEU A 322 12.08 -16.40 -4.21
N ALA A 323 10.90 -15.82 -4.43
CA ALA A 323 9.76 -15.95 -3.55
C ALA A 323 8.76 -16.94 -4.12
N LEU A 324 8.38 -17.93 -3.32
CA LEU A 324 7.39 -18.95 -3.66
C LEU A 324 6.23 -18.86 -2.67
N CYS A 325 5.00 -18.79 -3.15
CA CYS A 325 3.78 -18.69 -2.34
C CYS A 325 2.77 -19.74 -2.78
N ASN A 326 2.47 -20.71 -1.91
CA ASN A 326 1.41 -21.68 -2.09
C ASN A 326 0.12 -21.15 -1.45
N PHE A 327 -0.86 -20.78 -2.26
CA PHE A 327 -2.17 -20.32 -1.82
C PHE A 327 -3.22 -21.43 -1.76
N GLY A 328 -2.83 -22.68 -2.00
CA GLY A 328 -3.72 -23.84 -1.97
C GLY A 328 -3.83 -24.49 -0.61
N SER A 329 -4.88 -25.31 -0.44
CA SER A 329 -5.10 -26.17 0.73
C SER A 329 -4.32 -27.48 0.69
N ASP A 330 -3.62 -27.74 -0.40
CA ASP A 330 -2.77 -28.91 -0.59
C ASP A 330 -1.28 -28.48 -0.69
N PRO A 331 -0.34 -29.36 -0.35
CA PRO A 331 1.07 -29.10 -0.60
C PRO A 331 1.37 -28.85 -2.08
N ALA A 332 2.27 -27.94 -2.36
CA ALA A 332 2.73 -27.62 -3.71
C ALA A 332 4.21 -27.93 -3.87
N VAL A 333 4.61 -28.30 -5.09
CA VAL A 333 6.00 -28.65 -5.41
C VAL A 333 6.56 -27.63 -6.40
N TYR A 334 7.77 -27.17 -6.11
CA TYR A 334 8.57 -26.37 -7.03
C TYR A 334 9.80 -27.17 -7.47
N ASP A 335 9.98 -27.32 -8.77
CA ASP A 335 11.06 -28.03 -9.44
C ASP A 335 11.83 -27.16 -10.46
N GLY A 336 11.61 -25.85 -10.39
CA GLY A 336 12.25 -24.89 -11.29
C GLY A 336 13.69 -24.54 -10.90
N PRO A 337 14.34 -23.60 -11.60
CA PRO A 337 15.72 -23.19 -11.34
C PRO A 337 15.90 -22.64 -9.91
N LEU A 338 16.99 -23.08 -9.23
CA LEU A 338 17.26 -22.70 -7.84
C LEU A 338 18.68 -22.14 -7.63
N GLY A 339 19.55 -22.15 -8.66
CA GLY A 339 20.96 -21.78 -8.51
C GLY A 339 21.82 -22.87 -7.82
N ASP A 340 23.12 -22.60 -7.64
CA ASP A 340 24.09 -23.60 -7.15
C ASP A 340 24.16 -23.70 -5.62
N ALA A 341 23.83 -22.60 -4.91
CA ALA A 341 23.94 -22.53 -3.44
C ALA A 341 22.79 -21.68 -2.84
N PRO A 342 21.55 -22.19 -2.91
CA PRO A 342 20.41 -21.43 -2.38
C PRO A 342 20.48 -21.33 -0.86
N SER A 343 20.08 -20.18 -0.32
CA SER A 343 19.95 -19.96 1.11
C SER A 343 18.55 -19.45 1.46
N LEU A 344 17.95 -20.06 2.48
CA LEU A 344 16.63 -19.65 2.96
C LEU A 344 16.74 -18.35 3.76
N LEU A 345 15.91 -17.37 3.42
CA LEU A 345 15.82 -16.08 4.11
C LEU A 345 14.58 -16.00 5.01
N LEU A 346 13.47 -16.64 4.60
CA LEU A 346 12.22 -16.66 5.35
C LEU A 346 11.37 -17.85 4.91
N HIS A 347 10.73 -18.53 5.87
CA HIS A 347 9.66 -19.50 5.63
C HIS A 347 8.45 -19.15 6.47
N THR A 348 7.28 -19.02 5.85
CA THR A 348 6.08 -18.48 6.55
C THR A 348 5.43 -19.47 7.49
N ASP A 349 5.74 -20.78 7.37
CA ASP A 349 5.10 -21.86 8.13
C ASP A 349 5.98 -22.37 9.29
N LEU A 350 6.99 -21.62 9.69
CA LEU A 350 7.78 -21.98 10.86
C LEU A 350 6.94 -22.02 12.14
N VAL A 351 7.22 -22.96 13.03
CA VAL A 351 6.55 -23.12 14.34
C VAL A 351 6.65 -21.83 15.15
N GLU A 352 7.77 -21.12 15.12
CA GLU A 352 7.92 -19.84 15.81
C GLU A 352 6.96 -18.76 15.31
N PHE A 353 6.46 -18.87 14.07
CA PHE A 353 5.46 -17.99 13.47
C PHE A 353 4.04 -18.53 13.60
N GLY A 354 3.85 -19.64 14.32
CA GLY A 354 2.56 -20.33 14.49
C GLY A 354 2.20 -21.23 13.31
N GLY A 355 3.17 -21.72 12.56
CA GLY A 355 3.03 -22.77 11.55
C GLY A 355 3.32 -24.16 12.12
N ASP A 356 3.55 -25.12 11.23
CA ASP A 356 3.79 -26.54 11.55
C ASP A 356 5.20 -27.01 11.18
N THR A 357 5.98 -26.23 10.45
CA THR A 357 7.31 -26.63 9.96
C THR A 357 8.38 -26.34 11.00
N GLU A 358 9.12 -27.36 11.43
CA GLU A 358 10.26 -27.19 12.31
C GLU A 358 11.49 -26.71 11.50
N GLU A 359 12.37 -25.91 12.12
CA GLU A 359 13.57 -25.38 11.45
C GLU A 359 14.46 -26.50 10.86
N GLY A 360 14.54 -27.64 11.53
CA GLY A 360 15.33 -28.82 11.08
C GLY A 360 14.71 -29.58 9.90
N GLU A 361 13.48 -29.28 9.51
CA GLU A 361 12.79 -29.88 8.37
C GLU A 361 12.92 -29.06 7.09
N LEU A 362 13.48 -27.84 7.20
CA LEU A 362 13.64 -26.95 6.07
C LEU A 362 14.61 -27.51 5.04
N ASN A 363 14.16 -27.58 3.79
CA ASN A 363 14.95 -28.05 2.65
C ASN A 363 15.13 -26.90 1.65
N THR A 364 16.35 -26.73 1.17
CA THR A 364 16.70 -25.80 0.08
C THR A 364 17.19 -26.55 -1.17
N GLU A 365 16.99 -27.86 -1.26
CA GLU A 365 17.31 -28.69 -2.41
C GLU A 365 16.02 -29.05 -3.19
N LEU A 366 16.13 -29.18 -4.51
CA LEU A 366 15.02 -29.58 -5.36
C LEU A 366 14.64 -31.06 -5.20
N PRO A 367 13.37 -31.39 -5.28
CA PRO A 367 12.21 -30.48 -5.38
C PRO A 367 11.88 -29.81 -4.04
N LEU A 368 11.52 -28.52 -4.06
CA LEU A 368 11.03 -27.83 -2.87
C LEU A 368 9.57 -28.17 -2.63
N LEU A 369 9.24 -28.59 -1.42
CA LEU A 369 7.86 -28.83 -0.98
C LEU A 369 7.38 -27.65 -0.14
N LEU A 370 6.26 -27.05 -0.56
CA LEU A 370 5.60 -25.98 0.19
C LEU A 370 4.32 -26.53 0.83
N PRO A 371 4.21 -26.52 2.16
CA PRO A 371 2.97 -26.85 2.86
C PRO A 371 1.76 -26.03 2.37
N PRO A 372 0.53 -26.41 2.71
CA PRO A 372 -0.66 -25.60 2.45
C PRO A 372 -0.51 -24.19 3.03
N TYR A 373 -0.97 -23.18 2.29
CA TYR A 373 -0.97 -21.78 2.72
C TYR A 373 0.41 -21.30 3.23
N SER A 374 1.48 -21.75 2.62
CA SER A 374 2.83 -21.38 3.01
C SER A 374 3.62 -20.72 1.90
N GLY A 375 4.71 -20.09 2.26
CA GLY A 375 5.63 -19.54 1.29
C GLY A 375 7.05 -19.45 1.83
N MET A 376 7.99 -19.34 0.92
CA MET A 376 9.41 -19.19 1.25
C MET A 376 10.07 -18.12 0.38
N LEU A 377 11.03 -17.44 0.96
CA LEU A 377 11.93 -16.53 0.26
C LEU A 377 13.34 -17.09 0.32
N LEU A 378 13.95 -17.26 -0.83
CA LEU A 378 15.30 -17.80 -0.99
C LEU A 378 16.20 -16.78 -1.69
N ARG A 379 17.46 -16.70 -1.28
CA ARG A 379 18.51 -16.13 -2.12
C ARG A 379 19.06 -17.24 -2.97
N ILE A 380 19.10 -17.04 -4.28
CA ILE A 380 19.54 -18.06 -5.26
C ILE A 380 20.82 -17.66 -6.01
N GLU A 381 21.24 -16.40 -5.89
CA GLU A 381 22.51 -15.83 -6.36
C GLU A 381 22.92 -14.64 -5.50
#